data_6bcf5af7cfe069be02521839166fa355
#
_entry.id   6bcf5af7cfe069be02521839166fa355
#
_cell.length_a   1.000
_cell.length_b   1.000
_cell.length_c   1.000
_cell.angle_alpha   90.00
_cell.angle_beta   90.00
_cell.angle_gamma   90.00
#
_symmetry.space_group_name_H-M   'P 1'
#
loop_
_entity.id
_entity.type
_entity.pdbx_description
1 polymer ?
#
loop_
_entity_poly.entity_id
_entity_poly.type
_entity_poly.pdbx_seq_one_letter_code
_entity_poly.pdbx_strand_id
1 'polypeptide(L)'
;MSKPYCSLGLMSGTSADGVDASIIQSNGDKKYKVILDKYFKYSQSLYQDIHNLKEQINNSRDLYSLSKKIQPIEKKITLFHANVVKEIIKKFRSNIELVGFHGQTIFHNAKEKITRQLGDGKLLSKITKKTIIYNFRQNDLKNGGHGAPLTPIFHKLLKKKFKIKEAIFINIGGITNITNLQKDGRMSGTDVGPGMCLIDRWMRLKLKKNYDNDGLGQPLWLV
;
A
#
# COMPACT_ATOMS: atom_id res chain seq x y z
N MET A 1 -25.50 13.74 10.10
CA MET A 1 -24.52 13.13 9.17
C MET A 1 -23.14 13.65 9.54
N SER A 2 -22.13 12.78 9.69
CA SER A 2 -20.77 13.22 9.97
C SER A 2 -20.23 14.10 8.84
N LYS A 3 -19.49 15.16 9.22
CA LYS A 3 -18.82 16.07 8.28
C LYS A 3 -17.84 15.24 7.41
N PRO A 4 -17.81 15.42 6.09
CA PRO A 4 -16.79 14.77 5.26
C PRO A 4 -15.43 15.39 5.49
N TYR A 5 -14.40 14.55 5.62
CA TYR A 5 -12.99 14.94 5.70
C TYR A 5 -12.36 14.94 4.30
N CYS A 6 -11.48 15.91 4.05
CA CYS A 6 -10.58 15.89 2.92
C CYS A 6 -9.29 15.19 3.33
N SER A 7 -9.07 13.98 2.79
CA SER A 7 -7.97 13.11 3.22
C SER A 7 -7.07 12.76 2.04
N LEU A 8 -5.75 12.78 2.27
CA LEU A 8 -4.75 12.29 1.33
C LEU A 8 -4.32 10.89 1.76
N GLY A 9 -4.55 9.89 0.94
CA GLY A 9 -4.03 8.53 1.11
C GLY A 9 -2.69 8.36 0.40
N LEU A 10 -1.73 7.73 1.06
CA LEU A 10 -0.41 7.38 0.51
C LEU A 10 -0.23 5.87 0.61
N MET A 11 -0.20 5.18 -0.53
CA MET A 11 -0.01 3.74 -0.61
C MET A 11 1.26 3.40 -1.37
N SER A 12 2.10 2.55 -0.80
CA SER A 12 3.21 1.92 -1.48
C SER A 12 2.98 0.41 -1.50
N GLY A 13 2.81 -0.13 -2.69
CA GLY A 13 2.50 -1.55 -2.91
C GLY A 13 3.68 -2.48 -2.64
N THR A 14 3.45 -3.78 -2.73
CA THR A 14 4.50 -4.81 -2.55
C THR A 14 5.55 -4.81 -3.66
N SER A 15 5.24 -4.25 -4.84
CA SER A 15 6.19 -4.00 -5.93
C SER A 15 7.31 -3.05 -5.54
N ALA A 16 7.08 -2.15 -4.57
CA ALA A 16 8.04 -1.17 -4.06
C ALA A 16 8.62 -0.26 -5.15
N ASP A 17 7.82 0.09 -6.14
CA ASP A 17 8.19 0.90 -7.30
C ASP A 17 7.85 2.39 -7.13
N GLY A 18 6.93 2.73 -6.21
CA GLY A 18 6.53 4.10 -5.98
C GLY A 18 5.41 4.24 -4.95
N VAL A 19 4.75 5.38 -5.00
CA VAL A 19 3.67 5.78 -4.11
C VAL A 19 2.47 6.21 -4.92
N ASP A 20 1.33 5.55 -4.73
CA ASP A 20 0.03 6.03 -5.14
C ASP A 20 -0.48 7.02 -4.11
N ALA A 21 -0.84 8.21 -4.56
CA ALA A 21 -1.32 9.31 -3.72
C ALA A 21 -2.68 9.77 -4.21
N SER A 22 -3.72 9.55 -3.40
CA SER A 22 -5.09 9.89 -3.75
C SER A 22 -5.69 10.84 -2.73
N ILE A 23 -6.32 11.93 -3.22
CA ILE A 23 -7.15 12.80 -2.38
C ILE A 23 -8.59 12.36 -2.51
N ILE A 24 -9.21 12.09 -1.37
CA ILE A 24 -10.62 11.79 -1.28
C ILE A 24 -11.32 12.72 -0.31
N GLN A 25 -12.57 13.04 -0.59
CA GLN A 25 -13.49 13.60 0.37
C GLN A 25 -14.46 12.52 0.82
N SER A 26 -14.48 12.19 2.12
CA SER A 26 -15.26 11.08 2.66
C SER A 26 -15.76 11.35 4.06
N ASN A 27 -16.95 10.82 4.38
CA ASN A 27 -17.48 10.81 5.74
C ASN A 27 -17.15 9.50 6.49
N GLY A 28 -16.32 8.63 5.92
CA GLY A 28 -15.90 7.35 6.51
C GLY A 28 -16.95 6.23 6.45
N ASP A 29 -18.18 6.48 5.96
CA ASP A 29 -19.26 5.47 5.97
C ASP A 29 -19.87 5.21 4.59
N LYS A 30 -20.53 6.21 3.99
CA LYS A 30 -21.35 5.97 2.78
C LYS A 30 -20.96 6.82 1.59
N LYS A 31 -20.34 7.96 1.85
CA LYS A 31 -20.05 8.95 0.81
C LYS A 31 -18.55 9.10 0.66
N TYR A 32 -18.09 9.01 -0.59
CA TYR A 32 -16.75 9.40 -0.96
C TYR A 32 -16.73 10.00 -2.38
N LYS A 33 -15.82 10.90 -2.59
CA LYS A 33 -15.50 11.50 -3.89
C LYS A 33 -13.98 11.48 -4.03
N VAL A 34 -13.49 10.90 -5.11
CA VAL A 34 -12.08 11.01 -5.50
C VAL A 34 -11.89 12.38 -6.12
N ILE A 35 -10.88 13.10 -5.68
CA ILE A 35 -10.58 14.47 -6.14
C ILE A 35 -9.30 14.48 -6.96
N LEU A 36 -8.30 13.70 -6.54
CA LEU A 36 -7.01 13.57 -7.20
C LEU A 36 -6.51 12.14 -7.05
N ASP A 37 -5.89 11.63 -8.10
CA ASP A 37 -5.12 10.40 -8.08
C ASP A 37 -3.82 10.61 -8.85
N LYS A 38 -2.68 10.28 -8.23
CA LYS A 38 -1.37 10.50 -8.82
C LYS A 38 -0.36 9.49 -8.31
N TYR A 39 0.44 8.94 -9.23
CA TYR A 39 1.55 8.06 -8.94
C TYR A 39 2.89 8.83 -8.90
N PHE A 40 3.73 8.47 -7.94
CA PHE A 40 5.08 8.99 -7.75
C PHE A 40 6.09 7.86 -7.70
N LYS A 41 6.87 7.73 -8.76
CA LYS A 41 7.87 6.67 -8.91
C LYS A 41 9.05 6.90 -7.96
N TYR A 42 9.52 5.83 -7.30
CA TYR A 42 10.77 5.86 -6.55
C TYR A 42 11.97 6.05 -7.48
N SER A 43 13.06 6.63 -6.95
CA SER A 43 14.33 6.60 -7.65
C SER A 43 14.84 5.16 -7.77
N GLN A 44 15.64 4.88 -8.82
CA GLN A 44 16.19 3.54 -9.02
C GLN A 44 17.01 3.06 -7.80
N SER A 45 17.74 3.98 -7.13
CA SER A 45 18.50 3.65 -5.93
C SER A 45 17.62 3.26 -4.76
N LEU A 46 16.52 4.00 -4.51
CA LEU A 46 15.58 3.67 -3.43
C LEU A 46 14.85 2.36 -3.70
N TYR A 47 14.45 2.12 -4.96
CA TYR A 47 13.87 0.86 -5.40
C TYR A 47 14.81 -0.31 -5.09
N GLN A 48 16.08 -0.23 -5.49
CA GLN A 48 17.09 -1.25 -5.21
C GLN A 48 17.35 -1.46 -3.72
N ASP A 49 17.47 -0.37 -2.95
CA ASP A 49 17.66 -0.45 -1.49
C ASP A 49 16.52 -1.25 -0.83
N ILE A 50 15.26 -1.00 -1.23
CA ILE A 50 14.09 -1.70 -0.69
C ILE A 50 14.11 -3.18 -1.08
N HIS A 51 14.37 -3.50 -2.35
CA HIS A 51 14.39 -4.89 -2.82
C HIS A 51 15.53 -5.68 -2.19
N ASN A 52 16.74 -5.13 -2.13
CA ASN A 52 17.89 -5.77 -1.49
C ASN A 52 17.64 -6.02 0.00
N LEU A 53 16.93 -5.11 0.69
CA LEU A 53 16.54 -5.30 2.07
C LEU A 53 15.51 -6.44 2.21
N LYS A 54 14.47 -6.44 1.35
CA LYS A 54 13.42 -7.47 1.38
C LYS A 54 13.98 -8.87 1.15
N GLU A 55 14.96 -9.04 0.25
CA GLU A 55 15.61 -10.32 -0.02
C GLU A 55 16.42 -10.87 1.16
N GLN A 56 16.82 -10.02 2.12
CA GLN A 56 17.54 -10.42 3.33
C GLN A 56 16.60 -10.79 4.49
N ILE A 57 15.30 -10.50 4.39
CA ILE A 57 14.32 -10.75 5.45
C ILE A 57 13.59 -12.07 5.15
N ASN A 58 13.94 -13.13 5.87
CA ASN A 58 13.31 -14.45 5.73
C ASN A 58 12.32 -14.74 6.86
N ASN A 59 12.53 -14.14 8.03
CA ASN A 59 11.69 -14.33 9.22
C ASN A 59 11.64 -13.05 10.07
N SER A 60 10.82 -13.06 11.12
CA SER A 60 10.62 -11.90 11.98
C SER A 60 11.87 -11.47 12.77
N ARG A 61 12.81 -12.39 13.08
CA ARG A 61 14.05 -12.08 13.80
C ARG A 61 14.98 -11.22 12.96
N ASP A 62 14.90 -11.34 11.63
CA ASP A 62 15.72 -10.55 10.70
C ASP A 62 15.38 -9.06 10.79
N LEU A 63 14.16 -8.69 11.19
CA LEU A 63 13.78 -7.30 11.42
C LEU A 63 14.63 -6.63 12.51
N TYR A 64 15.05 -7.41 13.52
CA TYR A 64 15.90 -6.93 14.59
C TYR A 64 17.38 -6.91 14.15
N SER A 65 17.88 -8.01 13.61
CA SER A 65 19.30 -8.14 13.19
C SER A 65 19.66 -7.13 12.09
N LEU A 66 18.72 -6.80 11.19
CA LEU A 66 18.90 -5.84 10.10
C LEU A 66 18.51 -4.40 10.48
N SER A 67 18.24 -4.10 11.77
CA SER A 67 17.77 -2.78 12.20
C SER A 67 18.65 -1.62 11.73
N LYS A 68 19.99 -1.81 11.75
CA LYS A 68 20.95 -0.79 11.24
C LYS A 68 20.83 -0.54 9.73
N LYS A 69 20.39 -1.53 8.93
CA LYS A 69 20.13 -1.37 7.49
C LYS A 69 18.73 -0.81 7.24
N ILE A 70 17.76 -1.18 8.08
CA ILE A 70 16.36 -0.74 7.98
C ILE A 70 16.23 0.77 8.22
N GLN A 71 16.84 1.30 9.26
CA GLN A 71 16.69 2.70 9.68
C GLN A 71 16.99 3.73 8.56
N PRO A 72 18.12 3.67 7.83
CA PRO A 72 18.40 4.65 6.78
C PRO A 72 17.43 4.55 5.62
N ILE A 73 16.97 3.34 5.25
CA ILE A 73 15.99 3.14 4.17
C ILE A 73 14.62 3.68 4.60
N GLU A 74 14.20 3.42 5.84
CA GLU A 74 12.98 3.98 6.42
C GLU A 74 12.96 5.50 6.40
N LYS A 75 14.09 6.12 6.75
CA LYS A 75 14.25 7.59 6.65
C LYS A 75 14.10 8.08 5.22
N LYS A 76 14.75 7.43 4.24
CA LYS A 76 14.62 7.77 2.81
C LYS A 76 13.16 7.69 2.35
N ILE A 77 12.45 6.60 2.69
CA ILE A 77 11.03 6.41 2.39
C ILE A 77 10.19 7.52 3.00
N THR A 78 10.41 7.83 4.28
CA THR A 78 9.67 8.89 4.97
C THR A 78 9.87 10.25 4.30
N LEU A 79 11.10 10.60 3.94
CA LEU A 79 11.42 11.85 3.25
C LEU A 79 10.80 11.90 1.85
N PHE A 80 10.81 10.78 1.12
CA PHE A 80 10.13 10.69 -0.18
C PHE A 80 8.63 10.99 -0.04
N HIS A 81 7.95 10.33 0.91
CA HIS A 81 6.53 10.58 1.17
C HIS A 81 6.27 12.02 1.61
N ALA A 82 7.16 12.61 2.40
CA ALA A 82 7.05 14.02 2.79
C ALA A 82 7.10 14.95 1.57
N ASN A 83 7.95 14.67 0.60
CA ASN A 83 8.02 15.43 -0.65
C ASN A 83 6.75 15.26 -1.48
N VAL A 84 6.21 14.03 -1.57
CA VAL A 84 4.92 13.76 -2.22
C VAL A 84 3.79 14.59 -1.59
N VAL A 85 3.69 14.57 -0.26
CA VAL A 85 2.68 15.38 0.47
C VAL A 85 2.84 16.87 0.17
N LYS A 86 4.08 17.39 0.23
CA LYS A 86 4.36 18.82 -0.06
C LYS A 86 4.00 19.20 -1.49
N GLU A 87 4.35 18.35 -2.48
CA GLU A 87 4.02 18.59 -3.88
C GLU A 87 2.49 18.65 -4.10
N ILE A 88 1.77 17.70 -3.50
CA ILE A 88 0.32 17.64 -3.60
C ILE A 88 -0.32 18.87 -2.95
N ILE A 89 0.10 19.24 -1.72
CA ILE A 89 -0.43 20.40 -1.01
C ILE A 89 -0.18 21.69 -1.80
N LYS A 90 1.00 21.83 -2.42
CA LYS A 90 1.35 22.99 -3.24
C LYS A 90 0.44 23.12 -4.47
N LYS A 91 0.11 21.99 -5.12
CA LYS A 91 -0.73 21.97 -6.33
C LYS A 91 -2.23 22.01 -6.02
N PHE A 92 -2.62 21.41 -4.92
CA PHE A 92 -4.01 21.28 -4.50
C PHE A 92 -4.34 22.28 -3.39
N ARG A 93 -5.02 23.36 -3.74
CA ARG A 93 -5.33 24.50 -2.84
C ARG A 93 -6.34 24.21 -1.73
N SER A 94 -6.97 23.02 -1.71
CA SER A 94 -7.90 22.66 -0.65
C SER A 94 -7.22 22.17 0.60
N ASN A 95 -7.87 22.38 1.75
CA ASN A 95 -7.33 21.96 3.04
C ASN A 95 -7.37 20.45 3.20
N ILE A 96 -6.21 19.78 3.12
CA ILE A 96 -6.07 18.37 3.49
C ILE A 96 -6.03 18.30 5.01
N GLU A 97 -7.05 17.66 5.61
CA GLU A 97 -7.22 17.56 7.06
C GLU A 97 -6.46 16.36 7.64
N LEU A 98 -6.42 15.24 6.89
CA LEU A 98 -5.79 14.00 7.31
C LEU A 98 -4.88 13.44 6.21
N VAL A 99 -3.80 12.79 6.61
CA VAL A 99 -2.95 12.01 5.71
C VAL A 99 -2.90 10.58 6.20
N GLY A 100 -3.41 9.64 5.41
CA GLY A 100 -3.28 8.21 5.62
C GLY A 100 -1.93 7.73 5.07
N PHE A 101 -1.07 7.22 5.92
CA PHE A 101 0.29 6.81 5.56
C PHE A 101 0.47 5.31 5.79
N HIS A 102 0.46 4.54 4.70
CA HIS A 102 0.67 3.09 4.77
C HIS A 102 2.13 2.73 4.99
N GLY A 103 3.06 3.47 4.36
CA GLY A 103 4.46 3.10 4.29
C GLY A 103 4.72 1.94 3.34
N GLN A 104 5.94 1.39 3.35
CA GLN A 104 6.38 0.30 2.48
C GLN A 104 6.48 -1.01 3.25
N THR A 105 5.65 -2.00 2.92
CA THR A 105 5.72 -3.32 3.56
C THR A 105 6.99 -4.05 3.16
N ILE A 106 7.76 -4.49 4.17
CA ILE A 106 8.95 -5.33 4.02
C ILE A 106 8.77 -6.71 4.64
N PHE A 107 7.83 -6.86 5.57
CA PHE A 107 7.53 -8.15 6.22
C PHE A 107 6.07 -8.18 6.66
N HIS A 108 5.44 -9.36 6.53
CA HIS A 108 4.10 -9.61 7.04
C HIS A 108 3.92 -11.09 7.35
N ASN A 109 3.57 -11.41 8.59
CA ASN A 109 3.23 -12.75 9.04
C ASN A 109 2.04 -12.67 10.02
N ALA A 110 0.86 -12.99 9.53
CA ALA A 110 -0.37 -12.92 10.31
C ALA A 110 -0.40 -13.94 11.46
N LYS A 111 0.23 -15.13 11.29
CA LYS A 111 0.30 -16.17 12.34
C LYS A 111 1.14 -15.70 13.54
N GLU A 112 2.26 -15.03 13.27
CA GLU A 112 3.11 -14.44 14.32
C GLU A 112 2.55 -13.09 14.82
N LYS A 113 1.50 -12.56 14.22
CA LYS A 113 0.95 -11.21 14.47
C LYS A 113 1.99 -10.10 14.30
N ILE A 114 2.94 -10.30 13.38
CA ILE A 114 4.02 -9.37 13.09
C ILE A 114 3.89 -8.83 11.68
N THR A 115 3.95 -7.52 11.56
CA THR A 115 4.01 -6.83 10.27
C THR A 115 4.96 -5.63 10.38
N ARG A 116 5.68 -5.33 9.32
CA ARG A 116 6.60 -4.19 9.28
C ARG A 116 6.43 -3.42 7.97
N GLN A 117 5.96 -2.19 8.11
CA GLN A 117 5.96 -1.19 7.07
C GLN A 117 7.04 -0.16 7.39
N LEU A 118 7.90 0.13 6.42
CA LEU A 118 8.88 1.22 6.53
C LEU A 118 8.18 2.56 6.39
N GLY A 119 8.53 3.47 7.29
CA GLY A 119 8.03 4.82 7.31
C GLY A 119 7.73 5.30 8.74
N ASP A 120 8.30 6.45 9.08
CA ASP A 120 8.10 7.10 10.37
C ASP A 120 6.98 8.15 10.25
N GLY A 121 5.78 7.79 10.75
CA GLY A 121 4.63 8.68 10.74
C GLY A 121 4.81 9.93 11.61
N LYS A 122 5.60 9.85 12.69
CA LYS A 122 5.91 11.00 13.55
C LYS A 122 6.81 12.00 12.82
N LEU A 123 7.86 11.50 12.17
CA LEU A 123 8.75 12.32 11.34
C LEU A 123 7.98 12.95 10.17
N LEU A 124 7.12 12.17 9.50
CA LEU A 124 6.27 12.65 8.41
C LEU A 124 5.37 13.80 8.90
N SER A 125 4.72 13.64 10.06
CA SER A 125 3.89 14.69 10.68
C SER A 125 4.70 15.94 10.99
N LYS A 126 5.88 15.77 11.57
CA LYS A 126 6.80 16.90 11.90
C LYS A 126 7.19 17.70 10.65
N ILE A 127 7.48 17.00 9.53
CA ILE A 127 7.94 17.64 8.28
C ILE A 127 6.78 18.33 7.54
N THR A 128 5.61 17.67 7.50
CA THR A 128 4.47 18.14 6.68
C THR A 128 3.52 19.04 7.43
N LYS A 129 3.61 19.09 8.76
CA LYS A 129 2.68 19.78 9.65
C LYS A 129 1.23 19.35 9.47
N LYS A 130 1.03 18.07 9.12
CA LYS A 130 -0.28 17.44 8.94
C LYS A 130 -0.53 16.35 9.96
N THR A 131 -1.80 16.08 10.25
CA THR A 131 -2.22 14.91 11.03
C THR A 131 -2.01 13.65 10.21
N ILE A 132 -1.15 12.76 10.68
CA ILE A 132 -0.79 11.50 10.00
C ILE A 132 -1.45 10.32 10.73
N ILE A 133 -2.20 9.52 9.99
CA ILE A 133 -2.76 8.25 10.45
C ILE A 133 -1.91 7.15 9.82
N TYR A 134 -1.36 6.25 10.63
CA TYR A 134 -0.42 5.21 10.18
C TYR A 134 -0.53 3.93 11.03
N ASN A 135 0.29 2.92 10.74
CA ASN A 135 0.26 1.61 11.42
C ASN A 135 -1.06 0.84 11.27
N PHE A 136 -1.75 0.98 10.15
CA PHE A 136 -3.03 0.35 9.89
C PHE A 136 -3.00 -1.17 10.11
N ARG A 137 -2.01 -1.85 9.52
CA ARG A 137 -1.86 -3.32 9.58
C ARG A 137 -1.54 -3.80 10.99
N GLN A 138 -0.66 -3.11 11.70
CA GLN A 138 -0.30 -3.47 13.07
C GLN A 138 -1.50 -3.28 14.02
N ASN A 139 -2.30 -2.25 13.79
CA ASN A 139 -3.49 -2.02 14.58
C ASN A 139 -4.55 -3.11 14.35
N ASP A 140 -4.74 -3.53 13.09
CA ASP A 140 -5.66 -4.63 12.75
C ASP A 140 -5.22 -5.95 13.41
N LEU A 141 -3.92 -6.32 13.32
CA LEU A 141 -3.36 -7.50 14.00
C LEU A 141 -3.58 -7.48 15.53
N LYS A 142 -3.39 -6.32 16.16
CA LYS A 142 -3.61 -6.15 17.61
C LYS A 142 -5.07 -6.39 18.02
N ASN A 143 -6.00 -6.08 17.12
CA ASN A 143 -7.45 -6.26 17.36
C ASN A 143 -7.99 -7.58 16.80
N GLY A 144 -7.12 -8.55 16.52
CA GLY A 144 -7.50 -9.91 16.11
C GLY A 144 -7.71 -10.11 14.62
N GLY A 145 -7.46 -9.08 13.79
CA GLY A 145 -7.42 -9.20 12.33
C GLY A 145 -6.15 -9.85 11.82
N HIS A 146 -6.07 -10.01 10.50
CA HIS A 146 -4.93 -10.61 9.81
C HIS A 146 -3.92 -9.55 9.29
N GLY A 147 -4.22 -8.26 9.40
CA GLY A 147 -3.40 -7.16 8.90
C GLY A 147 -3.40 -7.01 7.38
N ALA A 148 -3.95 -7.97 6.65
CA ALA A 148 -4.12 -7.97 5.20
C ALA A 148 -5.22 -8.96 4.78
N PRO A 149 -5.98 -8.67 3.69
CA PRO A 149 -6.06 -7.38 3.01
C PRO A 149 -6.85 -6.32 3.81
N LEU A 150 -6.53 -5.03 3.64
CA LEU A 150 -7.28 -3.92 4.27
C LEU A 150 -8.36 -3.33 3.36
N THR A 151 -8.31 -3.63 2.06
CA THR A 151 -9.24 -3.14 1.02
C THR A 151 -10.70 -3.59 1.17
N PRO A 152 -11.07 -4.68 1.85
CA PRO A 152 -12.46 -5.13 1.97
C PRO A 152 -13.41 -4.05 2.48
N ILE A 153 -12.97 -3.17 3.40
CA ILE A 153 -13.77 -2.05 3.91
C ILE A 153 -14.14 -1.08 2.76
N PHE A 154 -13.20 -0.79 1.87
CA PHE A 154 -13.45 0.06 0.71
C PHE A 154 -14.33 -0.64 -0.34
N HIS A 155 -14.14 -1.93 -0.57
CA HIS A 155 -14.99 -2.73 -1.45
C HIS A 155 -16.46 -2.76 -0.98
N LYS A 156 -16.68 -2.81 0.33
CA LYS A 156 -18.03 -2.67 0.92
C LYS A 156 -18.67 -1.32 0.58
N LEU A 157 -17.87 -0.24 0.58
CA LEU A 157 -18.33 1.09 0.18
C LEU A 157 -18.67 1.14 -1.32
N LEU A 158 -17.84 0.53 -2.18
CA LEU A 158 -18.10 0.40 -3.63
C LEU A 158 -19.40 -0.38 -3.88
N LYS A 159 -19.59 -1.54 -3.23
CA LYS A 159 -20.81 -2.32 -3.32
C LYS A 159 -22.06 -1.48 -3.01
N LYS A 160 -22.02 -0.70 -1.92
CA LYS A 160 -23.12 0.21 -1.55
C LYS A 160 -23.35 1.31 -2.61
N LYS A 161 -22.27 1.94 -3.09
CA LYS A 161 -22.34 3.01 -4.06
C LYS A 161 -22.95 2.57 -5.39
N PHE A 162 -22.56 1.39 -5.88
CA PHE A 162 -23.04 0.83 -7.14
C PHE A 162 -24.31 -0.02 -6.98
N LYS A 163 -24.88 -0.10 -5.77
CA LYS A 163 -26.10 -0.87 -5.45
C LYS A 163 -26.00 -2.35 -5.86
N ILE A 164 -24.82 -2.93 -5.76
CA ILE A 164 -24.55 -4.33 -6.08
C ILE A 164 -25.00 -5.20 -4.90
N LYS A 165 -25.79 -6.27 -5.14
CA LYS A 165 -26.30 -7.16 -4.08
C LYS A 165 -25.19 -8.05 -3.51
N GLU A 166 -24.33 -8.57 -4.36
CA GLU A 166 -23.17 -9.39 -3.99
C GLU A 166 -22.03 -9.14 -4.98
N ALA A 167 -20.78 -9.30 -4.55
CA ALA A 167 -19.62 -9.07 -5.40
C ALA A 167 -18.41 -9.83 -4.90
N ILE A 168 -17.58 -10.27 -5.85
CA ILE A 168 -16.22 -10.71 -5.59
C ILE A 168 -15.29 -9.68 -6.25
N PHE A 169 -14.46 -9.04 -5.44
CA PHE A 169 -13.39 -8.17 -5.93
C PHE A 169 -12.10 -8.96 -5.95
N ILE A 170 -11.44 -8.97 -7.10
CA ILE A 170 -10.14 -9.63 -7.29
C ILE A 170 -9.11 -8.52 -7.50
N ASN A 171 -8.08 -8.50 -6.66
CA ASN A 171 -6.94 -7.61 -6.80
C ASN A 171 -5.70 -8.41 -7.15
N ILE A 172 -5.14 -8.18 -8.35
CA ILE A 172 -3.95 -8.85 -8.85
C ILE A 172 -2.78 -7.86 -8.75
N GLY A 173 -2.18 -7.80 -7.55
CA GLY A 173 -0.94 -7.07 -7.29
C GLY A 173 0.26 -8.01 -7.30
N GLY A 174 1.28 -7.75 -6.51
CA GLY A 174 2.38 -8.72 -6.28
C GLY A 174 1.86 -10.04 -5.72
N ILE A 175 0.92 -9.97 -4.77
CA ILE A 175 0.09 -11.08 -4.27
C ILE A 175 -1.33 -10.84 -4.74
N THR A 176 -2.00 -11.89 -5.20
CA THR A 176 -3.42 -11.86 -5.55
C THR A 176 -4.25 -12.03 -4.30
N ASN A 177 -5.22 -11.14 -4.09
CA ASN A 177 -6.19 -11.28 -3.01
C ASN A 177 -7.62 -11.09 -3.52
N ILE A 178 -8.56 -11.68 -2.80
CA ILE A 178 -9.99 -11.56 -3.08
C ILE A 178 -10.72 -10.95 -1.89
N THR A 179 -11.80 -10.24 -2.19
CA THR A 179 -12.81 -9.82 -1.23
C THR A 179 -14.16 -10.36 -1.67
N ASN A 180 -14.77 -11.19 -0.84
CA ASN A 180 -16.12 -11.68 -1.07
C ASN A 180 -17.11 -10.87 -0.23
N LEU A 181 -18.09 -10.25 -0.88
CA LEU A 181 -19.15 -9.45 -0.26
C LEU A 181 -20.50 -10.11 -0.54
N GLN A 182 -21.01 -10.85 0.43
CA GLN A 182 -22.24 -11.61 0.31
C GLN A 182 -23.50 -10.73 0.36
N LYS A 183 -24.62 -11.28 -0.10
CA LYS A 183 -25.94 -10.63 -0.11
C LYS A 183 -26.43 -10.27 1.29
N ASP A 184 -26.16 -11.11 2.27
CA ASP A 184 -26.53 -10.92 3.68
C ASP A 184 -25.64 -9.93 4.45
N GLY A 185 -24.64 -9.35 3.76
CA GLY A 185 -23.73 -8.35 4.35
C GLY A 185 -22.46 -8.93 4.95
N ARG A 186 -22.29 -10.26 5.00
CA ARG A 186 -21.02 -10.88 5.39
C ARG A 186 -19.93 -10.48 4.42
N MET A 187 -18.73 -10.34 4.95
CA MET A 187 -17.56 -9.93 4.20
C MET A 187 -16.37 -10.77 4.64
N SER A 188 -15.62 -11.28 3.68
CA SER A 188 -14.33 -11.92 3.90
C SER A 188 -13.31 -11.41 2.90
N GLY A 189 -12.04 -11.38 3.32
CA GLY A 189 -10.91 -11.06 2.46
C GLY A 189 -9.77 -12.02 2.74
N THR A 190 -9.10 -12.50 1.69
CA THR A 190 -7.97 -13.42 1.83
C THR A 190 -7.00 -13.27 0.66
N ASP A 191 -5.72 -13.53 0.95
CA ASP A 191 -4.72 -13.75 -0.08
C ASP A 191 -4.92 -15.16 -0.66
N VAL A 192 -4.89 -15.28 -1.99
CA VAL A 192 -5.16 -16.54 -2.70
C VAL A 192 -3.94 -17.11 -3.40
N GLY A 193 -2.89 -16.32 -3.60
CA GLY A 193 -1.66 -16.80 -4.19
C GLY A 193 -0.81 -15.71 -4.83
N PRO A 194 0.26 -16.10 -5.54
CA PRO A 194 1.09 -15.15 -6.29
C PRO A 194 0.25 -14.41 -7.34
N GLY A 195 0.51 -13.12 -7.48
CA GLY A 195 0.06 -12.32 -8.60
C GLY A 195 1.22 -12.03 -9.55
N MET A 196 1.52 -10.78 -9.77
CA MET A 196 2.59 -10.33 -10.67
C MET A 196 4.00 -10.58 -10.12
N CYS A 197 4.17 -10.91 -8.84
CA CYS A 197 5.49 -11.02 -8.21
C CYS A 197 6.43 -12.03 -8.90
N LEU A 198 5.90 -13.11 -9.48
CA LEU A 198 6.70 -14.11 -10.19
C LEU A 198 7.19 -13.56 -11.54
N ILE A 199 6.29 -12.90 -12.30
CA ILE A 199 6.62 -12.24 -13.56
C ILE A 199 7.65 -11.13 -13.32
N ASP A 200 7.40 -10.25 -12.34
CA ASP A 200 8.32 -9.17 -11.99
C ASP A 200 9.70 -9.69 -11.58
N ARG A 201 9.75 -10.80 -10.82
CA ARG A 201 11.01 -11.44 -10.44
C ARG A 201 11.74 -11.99 -11.67
N TRP A 202 11.03 -12.66 -12.57
CA TRP A 202 11.59 -13.17 -13.82
C TRP A 202 12.15 -12.02 -14.69
N MET A 203 11.39 -10.92 -14.83
CA MET A 203 11.81 -9.73 -15.56
C MET A 203 13.11 -9.14 -14.99
N ARG A 204 13.23 -9.05 -13.67
CA ARG A 204 14.45 -8.58 -12.99
C ARG A 204 15.64 -9.50 -13.22
N LEU A 205 15.45 -10.81 -13.11
CA LEU A 205 16.52 -11.80 -13.21
C LEU A 205 17.01 -11.95 -14.66
N LYS A 206 16.09 -12.03 -15.62
CA LYS A 206 16.42 -12.37 -17.01
C LYS A 206 16.60 -11.14 -17.92
N LEU A 207 15.74 -10.15 -17.77
CA LEU A 207 15.71 -9.00 -18.68
C LEU A 207 16.25 -7.70 -18.04
N LYS A 208 16.64 -7.74 -16.75
CA LYS A 208 17.11 -6.56 -16.00
C LYS A 208 16.12 -5.39 -16.02
N LYS A 209 14.82 -5.71 -16.15
CA LYS A 209 13.69 -4.77 -16.08
C LYS A 209 12.96 -4.94 -14.75
N ASN A 210 12.35 -3.88 -14.23
CA ASN A 210 11.65 -3.93 -12.93
C ASN A 210 10.35 -4.72 -13.00
N TYR A 211 9.64 -4.63 -14.13
CA TYR A 211 8.36 -5.30 -14.39
C TYR A 211 8.17 -5.48 -15.91
N ASP A 212 7.17 -6.24 -16.30
CA ASP A 212 6.76 -6.41 -17.70
C ASP A 212 5.89 -5.22 -18.11
N ASN A 213 6.38 -4.43 -19.06
CA ASN A 213 5.62 -3.30 -19.58
C ASN A 213 4.80 -3.78 -20.79
N ASP A 214 3.48 -3.71 -20.67
CA ASP A 214 2.51 -4.06 -21.72
C ASP A 214 2.65 -5.49 -22.29
N GLY A 215 3.15 -6.44 -21.51
CA GLY A 215 3.34 -7.82 -21.95
C GLY A 215 4.47 -8.00 -22.98
N LEU A 216 5.36 -7.02 -23.10
CA LEU A 216 6.47 -7.05 -24.07
C LEU A 216 7.63 -7.97 -23.64
N GLY A 217 7.64 -8.43 -22.41
CA GLY A 217 8.57 -9.41 -21.88
C GLY A 217 8.19 -10.84 -22.24
N GLN A 218 7.75 -11.10 -23.47
CA GLN A 218 7.33 -12.44 -23.88
C GLN A 218 8.42 -13.48 -23.60
N PRO A 219 8.11 -14.51 -22.81
CA PRO A 219 9.01 -15.64 -22.69
C PRO A 219 9.06 -16.37 -24.03
N LEU A 220 10.28 -16.67 -24.51
CA LEU A 220 10.57 -17.37 -25.75
C LEU A 220 9.94 -18.79 -25.86
N TRP A 221 9.17 -19.23 -24.87
CA TRP A 221 8.49 -20.52 -24.83
C TRP A 221 7.00 -20.46 -25.23
N LEU A 222 6.50 -19.32 -25.71
CA LEU A 222 5.19 -19.16 -26.31
C LEU A 222 5.21 -19.21 -27.85
N VAL A 223 6.25 -19.82 -28.43
CA VAL A 223 6.32 -20.12 -29.86
C VAL A 223 6.16 -21.62 -30.03
#